data_4d5d0fc1e3f668f5e15116357d0c6046
#
_entry.id   4d5d0fc1e3f668f5e15116357d0c6046
#
_cell.length_a   1.000
_cell.length_b   1.000
_cell.length_c   1.000
_cell.angle_alpha   90.00
_cell.angle_beta   90.00
_cell.angle_gamma   90.00
#
_symmetry.space_group_name_H-M   'P 1'
#
loop_
_entity.id
_entity.type
_entity.pdbx_description
1 polymer ?
#
loop_
_entity_poly.entity_id
_entity_poly.type
_entity_poly.pdbx_seq_one_letter_code
_entity_poly.pdbx_strand_id
1 'polypeptide(L)'
;MLDSLAQRGAHILALTSEPPDIGAPATLVSLLRSATGNENIYAEQCDLTSPSSIRAFCASYQKSEQRLDAVIFAHEYAPIGDLLSYKNSSDLENERRTASCATFLFVTLLLPLLLAAPVERDIRLITLINPFYAAAARAFSTSRPTKPSSLFLMEGQRALRTAVLMRHLQRVLDALPSGSQVPRTSVSSQTIPVVSEKVQRSNIVTVSVSPGISRADVVASLFAADSSRGSVSWRGMIL
;
A
#
# COMPACT_ATOMS: atom_id res chain seq x y z
N MET A 1 -3.88 11.09 8.55
CA MET A 1 -2.70 10.19 8.54
C MET A 1 -1.43 10.95 8.16
N LEU A 2 -1.36 11.58 6.99
CA LEU A 2 -0.18 12.37 6.56
C LEU A 2 0.23 13.40 7.59
N ASP A 3 -0.71 14.21 8.06
CA ASP A 3 -0.49 15.21 9.09
C ASP A 3 0.14 14.63 10.36
N SER A 4 -0.39 13.50 10.85
CA SER A 4 0.14 12.84 12.06
C SER A 4 1.55 12.27 11.88
N LEU A 5 1.91 11.83 10.68
CA LEU A 5 3.28 11.40 10.37
C LEU A 5 4.21 12.60 10.24
N ALA A 6 3.75 13.66 9.57
CA ALA A 6 4.49 14.90 9.41
C ALA A 6 4.81 15.56 10.76
N GLN A 7 3.83 15.63 11.67
CA GLN A 7 4.02 16.15 13.04
C GLN A 7 5.06 15.37 13.84
N ARG A 8 5.27 14.09 13.52
CA ARG A 8 6.31 13.26 14.16
C ARG A 8 7.68 13.35 13.49
N GLY A 9 7.83 14.24 12.49
CA GLY A 9 9.09 14.45 11.80
C GLY A 9 9.44 13.34 10.81
N ALA A 10 8.47 12.55 10.34
CA ALA A 10 8.72 11.51 9.36
C ALA A 10 9.18 12.11 8.01
N HIS A 11 10.14 11.45 7.36
CA HIS A 11 10.43 11.71 5.95
C HIS A 11 9.35 11.06 5.10
N ILE A 12 8.59 11.86 4.36
CA ILE A 12 7.41 11.41 3.63
C ILE A 12 7.60 11.66 2.14
N LEU A 13 7.46 10.61 1.35
CA LEU A 13 7.37 10.69 -0.10
C LEU A 13 5.96 10.27 -0.53
N ALA A 14 5.15 11.24 -0.97
CA ALA A 14 3.80 11.00 -1.45
C ALA A 14 3.81 10.81 -2.97
N LEU A 15 3.18 9.74 -3.45
CA LEU A 15 3.03 9.50 -4.88
C LEU A 15 1.71 10.05 -5.40
N THR A 16 1.76 10.72 -6.53
CA THR A 16 0.62 11.35 -7.18
C THR A 16 0.64 11.07 -8.69
N SER A 17 -0.53 10.96 -9.31
CA SER A 17 -0.67 10.88 -10.76
C SER A 17 -0.43 12.22 -11.47
N GLU A 18 -0.60 13.32 -10.74
CA GLU A 18 -0.42 14.67 -11.25
C GLU A 18 1.03 15.16 -11.04
N PRO A 19 1.48 16.15 -11.82
CA PRO A 19 2.79 16.78 -11.59
C PRO A 19 2.90 17.32 -10.15
N PRO A 20 3.98 17.01 -9.42
CA PRO A 20 4.10 17.37 -8.00
C PRO A 20 4.24 18.87 -7.74
N ASP A 21 4.72 19.63 -8.74
CA ASP A 21 5.03 21.05 -8.60
C ASP A 21 3.84 21.98 -8.90
N ILE A 22 2.72 21.43 -9.36
CA ILE A 22 1.57 22.21 -9.83
C ILE A 22 0.29 21.67 -9.20
N GLY A 23 -0.64 22.57 -8.88
CA GLY A 23 -1.97 22.21 -8.45
C GLY A 23 -2.05 21.72 -7.01
N ALA A 24 -2.88 20.72 -6.79
CA ALA A 24 -3.20 20.26 -5.45
C ALA A 24 -2.07 19.51 -4.73
N PRO A 25 -1.22 18.71 -5.39
CA PRO A 25 -0.08 18.10 -4.69
C PRO A 25 0.87 19.15 -4.11
N ALA A 26 1.24 20.16 -4.89
CA ALA A 26 2.08 21.26 -4.44
C ALA A 26 1.47 22.02 -3.25
N THR A 27 0.18 22.33 -3.35
CA THR A 27 -0.55 23.03 -2.29
C THR A 27 -0.57 22.22 -1.00
N LEU A 28 -0.83 20.91 -1.09
CA LEU A 28 -0.86 20.06 0.11
C LEU A 28 0.51 19.92 0.76
N VAL A 29 1.56 19.68 -0.02
CA VAL A 29 2.92 19.61 0.50
C VAL A 29 3.28 20.90 1.24
N SER A 30 2.98 22.05 0.62
CA SER A 30 3.20 23.37 1.23
C SER A 30 2.41 23.56 2.53
N LEU A 31 1.12 23.20 2.53
CA LEU A 31 0.27 23.28 3.72
C LEU A 31 0.77 22.35 4.85
N LEU A 32 1.15 21.13 4.53
CA LEU A 32 1.66 20.19 5.53
C LEU A 32 2.99 20.65 6.11
N ARG A 33 3.90 21.13 5.28
CA ARG A 33 5.18 21.71 5.75
C ARG A 33 4.95 22.90 6.67
N SER A 34 4.09 23.84 6.26
CA SER A 34 3.79 25.04 7.07
C SER A 34 3.07 24.70 8.38
N ALA A 35 2.13 23.73 8.36
CA ALA A 35 1.37 23.36 9.55
C ALA A 35 2.18 22.54 10.56
N THR A 36 3.15 21.73 10.10
CA THR A 36 3.90 20.81 10.97
C THR A 36 5.33 21.24 11.24
N GLY A 37 5.86 22.22 10.48
CA GLY A 37 7.28 22.60 10.51
C GLY A 37 8.22 21.52 9.98
N ASN A 38 7.71 20.50 9.32
CA ASN A 38 8.50 19.39 8.77
C ASN A 38 8.78 19.63 7.28
N GLU A 39 10.01 19.93 6.94
CA GLU A 39 10.44 20.15 5.55
C GLU A 39 10.65 18.83 4.76
N ASN A 40 10.70 17.68 5.45
CA ASN A 40 10.97 16.37 4.85
C ASN A 40 9.71 15.71 4.25
N ILE A 41 8.90 16.48 3.56
CA ILE A 41 7.68 16.03 2.89
C ILE A 41 7.82 16.34 1.42
N TYR A 42 7.76 15.33 0.57
CA TYR A 42 7.94 15.44 -0.87
C TYR A 42 6.78 14.79 -1.60
N ALA A 43 6.54 15.21 -2.83
CA ALA A 43 5.66 14.54 -3.75
C ALA A 43 6.44 14.12 -4.99
N GLU A 44 6.14 12.97 -5.56
CA GLU A 44 6.73 12.48 -6.80
C GLU A 44 5.63 11.93 -7.72
N GLN A 45 5.82 12.13 -9.01
CA GLN A 45 4.84 11.69 -9.98
C GLN A 45 4.96 10.19 -10.22
N CYS A 46 3.87 9.46 -9.95
CA CYS A 46 3.74 8.06 -10.28
C CYS A 46 2.28 7.73 -10.59
N ASP A 47 1.99 7.47 -11.85
CA ASP A 47 0.66 7.03 -12.27
C ASP A 47 0.49 5.54 -12.00
N LEU A 48 -0.35 5.20 -11.01
CA LEU A 48 -0.63 3.82 -10.62
C LEU A 48 -1.47 3.06 -11.66
N THR A 49 -2.05 3.74 -12.64
CA THR A 49 -2.75 3.09 -13.75
C THR A 49 -1.79 2.64 -14.85
N SER A 50 -0.57 3.15 -14.85
CA SER A 50 0.47 2.87 -15.83
C SER A 50 1.58 1.99 -15.27
N PRO A 51 1.68 0.71 -15.67
CA PRO A 51 2.78 -0.16 -15.24
C PRO A 51 4.18 0.36 -15.60
N SER A 52 4.30 1.13 -16.67
CA SER A 52 5.56 1.77 -17.07
C SER A 52 5.97 2.87 -16.11
N SER A 53 5.02 3.69 -15.63
CA SER A 53 5.26 4.73 -14.63
C SER A 53 5.73 4.11 -13.31
N ILE A 54 5.05 3.04 -12.85
CA ILE A 54 5.44 2.32 -11.63
C ILE A 54 6.86 1.76 -11.74
N ARG A 55 7.20 1.14 -12.88
CA ARG A 55 8.56 0.61 -13.09
C ARG A 55 9.61 1.71 -13.10
N ALA A 56 9.33 2.81 -13.78
CA ALA A 56 10.25 3.96 -13.83
C ALA A 56 10.50 4.54 -12.44
N PHE A 57 9.43 4.76 -11.67
CA PHE A 57 9.54 5.21 -10.29
C PHE A 57 10.35 4.24 -9.42
N CYS A 58 10.00 2.96 -9.39
CA CYS A 58 10.70 1.97 -8.56
C CYS A 58 12.18 1.86 -8.94
N ALA A 59 12.51 1.92 -10.24
CA ALA A 59 13.90 1.89 -10.71
C ALA A 59 14.69 3.14 -10.30
N SER A 60 14.06 4.32 -10.33
CA SER A 60 14.64 5.57 -9.84
C SER A 60 14.88 5.51 -8.34
N TYR A 61 13.87 5.09 -7.59
CA TYR A 61 13.93 4.98 -6.14
C TYR A 61 15.02 4.01 -5.66
N GLN A 62 15.14 2.85 -6.30
CA GLN A 62 16.20 1.87 -5.98
C GLN A 62 17.63 2.41 -6.24
N LYS A 63 17.80 3.26 -7.27
CA LYS A 63 19.08 3.89 -7.56
C LYS A 63 19.47 4.97 -6.57
N SER A 64 18.49 5.63 -5.96
CA SER A 64 18.75 6.71 -4.99
C SER A 64 19.22 6.20 -3.62
N GLU A 65 19.27 4.87 -3.40
CA GLU A 65 19.67 4.22 -2.15
C GLU A 65 18.95 4.76 -0.90
N GLN A 66 17.73 5.25 -1.08
CA GLN A 66 16.96 5.82 0.00
C GLN A 66 16.48 4.73 0.97
N ARG A 67 16.52 5.09 2.23
CA ARG A 67 15.97 4.25 3.30
C ARG A 67 14.45 4.15 3.16
N LEU A 68 13.92 2.94 3.27
CA LEU A 68 12.49 2.66 3.24
C LEU A 68 12.10 1.89 4.51
N ASP A 69 11.32 2.53 5.38
CA ASP A 69 10.84 1.93 6.64
C ASP A 69 9.36 1.53 6.55
N ALA A 70 8.58 2.21 5.73
CA ALA A 70 7.18 1.88 5.53
C ALA A 70 6.69 2.21 4.11
N VAL A 71 5.82 1.35 3.58
CA VAL A 71 5.05 1.61 2.36
C VAL A 71 3.57 1.58 2.72
N ILE A 72 2.83 2.62 2.35
CA ILE A 72 1.41 2.74 2.68
C ILE A 72 0.58 2.81 1.40
N PHE A 73 -0.14 1.74 1.11
CA PHE A 73 -1.04 1.64 -0.04
C PHE A 73 -2.41 2.24 0.30
N ALA A 74 -2.53 3.56 0.21
CA ALA A 74 -3.76 4.28 0.55
C ALA A 74 -4.81 4.25 -0.57
N HIS A 75 -4.41 4.03 -1.83
CA HIS A 75 -5.31 3.99 -2.99
C HIS A 75 -6.32 2.83 -2.94
N GLU A 76 -6.04 1.79 -2.18
CA GLU A 76 -6.96 0.65 -2.00
C GLU A 76 -8.17 0.99 -1.13
N TYR A 77 -8.12 2.08 -0.38
CA TYR A 77 -9.20 2.47 0.54
C TYR A 77 -10.39 3.09 -0.18
N ALA A 78 -10.18 3.96 -1.15
CA ALA A 78 -11.26 4.60 -1.89
C ALA A 78 -12.00 3.58 -2.78
N PRO A 79 -13.35 3.57 -2.79
CA PRO A 79 -14.11 2.72 -3.69
C PRO A 79 -13.94 3.19 -5.14
N ILE A 80 -13.95 2.23 -6.06
CA ILE A 80 -13.90 2.47 -7.50
C ILE A 80 -15.31 2.39 -8.06
N GLY A 81 -15.82 3.52 -8.53
CA GLY A 81 -17.20 3.69 -8.99
C GLY A 81 -18.10 4.29 -7.92
N ASP A 82 -19.26 4.70 -8.35
CA ASP A 82 -20.29 5.33 -7.51
C ASP A 82 -21.65 4.66 -7.74
N LEU A 83 -22.62 4.98 -6.88
CA LEU A 83 -23.97 4.41 -6.91
C LEU A 83 -24.86 5.08 -7.96
N LEU A 84 -24.50 6.26 -8.45
CA LEU A 84 -25.32 7.10 -9.31
C LEU A 84 -24.84 7.09 -10.76
N SER A 85 -23.61 6.62 -11.02
CA SER A 85 -23.02 6.59 -12.35
C SER A 85 -23.48 5.39 -13.16
N TYR A 86 -23.79 5.64 -14.41
CA TYR A 86 -24.06 4.62 -15.42
C TYR A 86 -22.79 4.15 -16.14
N LYS A 87 -21.61 4.23 -15.50
CA LYS A 87 -20.40 3.68 -16.10
C LYS A 87 -20.55 2.18 -16.37
N ASN A 88 -20.02 1.74 -17.50
CA ASN A 88 -20.05 0.33 -17.88
C ASN A 88 -19.37 -0.53 -16.81
N SER A 89 -20.01 -1.61 -16.43
CA SER A 89 -19.47 -2.52 -15.41
C SER A 89 -18.10 -3.13 -15.80
N SER A 90 -17.83 -3.26 -17.10
CA SER A 90 -16.56 -3.71 -17.65
C SER A 90 -15.41 -2.74 -17.35
N ASP A 91 -15.65 -1.44 -17.51
CA ASP A 91 -14.62 -0.41 -17.32
C ASP A 91 -14.25 -0.29 -15.84
N LEU A 92 -15.24 -0.30 -14.96
CA LEU A 92 -15.04 -0.32 -13.52
C LEU A 92 -14.30 -1.58 -13.04
N GLU A 93 -14.58 -2.73 -13.63
CA GLU A 93 -13.85 -3.97 -13.30
C GLU A 93 -12.40 -3.90 -13.79
N ASN A 94 -12.14 -3.30 -14.93
CA ASN A 94 -10.78 -3.07 -15.42
C ASN A 94 -10.03 -2.08 -14.51
N GLU A 95 -10.66 -0.99 -14.08
CA GLU A 95 -10.07 -0.06 -13.11
C GLU A 95 -9.71 -0.78 -11.80
N ARG A 96 -10.58 -1.66 -11.27
CA ARG A 96 -10.31 -2.45 -10.06
C ARG A 96 -9.14 -3.40 -10.23
N ARG A 97 -9.08 -4.07 -11.38
CA ARG A 97 -7.95 -4.97 -11.70
C ARG A 97 -6.65 -4.19 -11.79
N THR A 98 -6.67 -3.05 -12.47
CA THR A 98 -5.50 -2.18 -12.59
C THR A 98 -5.00 -1.72 -11.22
N ALA A 99 -5.89 -1.29 -10.34
CA ALA A 99 -5.51 -0.87 -8.98
C ALA A 99 -4.88 -2.02 -8.18
N SER A 100 -5.47 -3.22 -8.21
CA SER A 100 -4.90 -4.39 -7.53
C SER A 100 -3.58 -4.84 -8.14
N CYS A 101 -3.43 -4.76 -9.47
CA CYS A 101 -2.17 -5.04 -10.15
C CYS A 101 -1.09 -4.00 -9.80
N ALA A 102 -1.45 -2.74 -9.59
CA ALA A 102 -0.51 -1.71 -9.16
C ALA A 102 0.10 -2.06 -7.80
N THR A 103 -0.72 -2.40 -6.81
CA THR A 103 -0.25 -2.84 -5.49
C THR A 103 0.70 -4.03 -5.60
N PHE A 104 0.32 -5.06 -6.36
CA PHE A 104 1.17 -6.23 -6.58
C PHE A 104 2.50 -5.88 -7.25
N LEU A 105 2.45 -5.10 -8.33
CA LEU A 105 3.65 -4.69 -9.08
C LEU A 105 4.61 -3.87 -8.22
N PHE A 106 4.07 -2.95 -7.44
CA PHE A 106 4.85 -2.11 -6.52
C PHE A 106 5.59 -2.95 -5.49
N VAL A 107 4.87 -3.84 -4.80
CA VAL A 107 5.46 -4.74 -3.81
C VAL A 107 6.56 -5.58 -4.44
N THR A 108 6.29 -6.17 -5.62
CA THR A 108 7.24 -7.04 -6.30
C THR A 108 8.52 -6.30 -6.71
N LEU A 109 8.38 -5.07 -7.21
CA LEU A 109 9.53 -4.27 -7.65
C LEU A 109 10.36 -3.74 -6.47
N LEU A 110 9.72 -3.38 -5.35
CA LEU A 110 10.44 -2.92 -4.17
C LEU A 110 11.00 -4.05 -3.30
N LEU A 111 10.55 -5.29 -3.50
CA LEU A 111 10.94 -6.43 -2.68
C LEU A 111 12.47 -6.62 -2.58
N PRO A 112 13.28 -6.48 -3.65
CA PRO A 112 14.74 -6.58 -3.54
C PRO A 112 15.34 -5.54 -2.58
N LEU A 113 14.82 -4.29 -2.60
CA LEU A 113 15.26 -3.22 -1.70
C LEU A 113 14.87 -3.52 -0.25
N LEU A 114 13.66 -4.02 -0.04
CA LEU A 114 13.17 -4.38 1.29
C LEU A 114 13.97 -5.55 1.89
N LEU A 115 14.31 -6.55 1.09
CA LEU A 115 15.09 -7.72 1.52
C LEU A 115 16.57 -7.39 1.75
N ALA A 116 17.10 -6.36 1.10
CA ALA A 116 18.47 -5.91 1.31
C ALA A 116 18.65 -5.10 2.60
N ALA A 117 17.55 -4.71 3.26
CA ALA A 117 17.61 -3.94 4.49
C ALA A 117 18.16 -4.77 5.67
N PRO A 118 18.90 -4.15 6.61
CA PRO A 118 19.40 -4.83 7.81
C PRO A 118 18.27 -5.47 8.63
N VAL A 119 18.55 -6.62 9.24
CA VAL A 119 17.55 -7.40 10.01
C VAL A 119 17.02 -6.64 11.23
N GLU A 120 17.80 -5.73 11.78
CA GLU A 120 17.43 -4.88 12.92
C GLU A 120 16.39 -3.81 12.57
N ARG A 121 16.14 -3.61 11.26
CA ARG A 121 15.19 -2.61 10.78
C ARG A 121 13.79 -3.24 10.69
N ASP A 122 12.83 -2.63 11.37
CA ASP A 122 11.40 -2.98 11.27
C ASP A 122 10.80 -2.27 10.04
N ILE A 123 10.42 -3.03 9.04
CA ILE A 123 9.84 -2.53 7.79
C ILE A 123 8.37 -2.89 7.73
N ARG A 124 7.52 -1.96 7.34
CA ARG A 124 6.07 -2.16 7.30
C ARG A 124 5.47 -1.91 5.93
N LEU A 125 4.76 -2.91 5.43
CA LEU A 125 3.89 -2.78 4.26
C LEU A 125 2.45 -2.65 4.74
N ILE A 126 1.89 -1.45 4.68
CA ILE A 126 0.57 -1.15 5.23
C ILE A 126 -0.41 -0.93 4.08
N THR A 127 -1.51 -1.67 4.07
CA THR A 127 -2.56 -1.53 3.07
C THR A 127 -3.84 -1.06 3.74
N LEU A 128 -4.37 0.08 3.28
CA LEU A 128 -5.65 0.59 3.74
C LEU A 128 -6.75 -0.03 2.89
N ILE A 129 -7.47 -0.99 3.44
CA ILE A 129 -8.57 -1.66 2.75
C ILE A 129 -9.91 -0.96 3.03
N ASN A 130 -10.79 -0.92 2.03
CA ASN A 130 -12.11 -0.33 2.21
C ASN A 130 -12.98 -1.18 3.15
N PRO A 131 -13.97 -0.57 3.83
CA PRO A 131 -14.79 -1.26 4.83
C PRO A 131 -15.77 -2.28 4.24
N PHE A 132 -15.93 -2.33 2.90
CA PHE A 132 -16.87 -3.26 2.26
C PHE A 132 -16.35 -4.71 2.21
N TYR A 133 -15.12 -4.98 2.67
CA TYR A 133 -14.62 -6.34 2.81
C TYR A 133 -15.59 -7.25 3.60
N ALA A 134 -16.30 -6.70 4.58
CA ALA A 134 -17.27 -7.44 5.39
C ALA A 134 -18.47 -7.94 4.56
N ALA A 135 -18.93 -7.15 3.57
CA ALA A 135 -20.03 -7.54 2.69
C ALA A 135 -19.66 -8.71 1.76
N ALA A 136 -18.40 -8.81 1.40
CA ALA A 136 -17.91 -9.85 0.48
C ALA A 136 -17.38 -11.10 1.20
N ALA A 137 -17.18 -11.08 2.50
CA ALA A 137 -16.55 -12.18 3.25
C ALA A 137 -17.26 -13.52 3.01
N ARG A 138 -18.59 -13.53 3.03
CA ARG A 138 -19.39 -14.74 2.79
C ARG A 138 -19.32 -15.21 1.35
N ALA A 139 -19.36 -14.31 0.37
CA ALA A 139 -19.30 -14.64 -1.05
C ALA A 139 -17.89 -15.11 -1.47
N PHE A 140 -16.85 -14.63 -0.79
CA PHE A 140 -15.47 -14.99 -1.06
C PHE A 140 -15.14 -16.44 -0.67
N SER A 141 -15.80 -16.98 0.35
CA SER A 141 -15.60 -18.35 0.82
C SER A 141 -16.36 -19.41 0.00
N THR A 142 -17.35 -19.01 -0.79
CA THR A 142 -18.11 -19.94 -1.62
C THR A 142 -17.40 -20.20 -2.94
N SER A 143 -17.19 -21.47 -3.27
CA SER A 143 -16.49 -21.93 -4.49
C SER A 143 -17.21 -21.60 -5.82
N ARG A 144 -18.40 -21.01 -5.78
CA ARG A 144 -19.12 -20.57 -6.96
C ARG A 144 -18.83 -19.10 -7.23
N PRO A 145 -18.21 -18.74 -8.36
CA PRO A 145 -18.06 -17.37 -8.78
C PRO A 145 -19.44 -16.81 -9.20
N THR A 146 -20.21 -16.34 -8.25
CA THR A 146 -21.36 -15.50 -8.53
C THR A 146 -20.83 -14.17 -9.01
N LYS A 147 -21.22 -13.76 -10.22
CA LYS A 147 -20.91 -12.42 -10.72
C LYS A 147 -21.46 -11.43 -9.69
N PRO A 148 -20.61 -10.62 -9.06
CA PRO A 148 -21.10 -9.68 -8.06
C PRO A 148 -22.01 -8.67 -8.74
N SER A 149 -23.23 -8.52 -8.23
CA SER A 149 -24.25 -7.64 -8.79
C SER A 149 -24.29 -6.27 -8.13
N SER A 150 -23.58 -6.08 -7.02
CA SER A 150 -23.58 -4.80 -6.28
C SER A 150 -22.16 -4.23 -6.16
N LEU A 151 -22.09 -2.90 -6.19
CA LEU A 151 -20.84 -2.15 -5.99
C LEU A 151 -20.13 -2.57 -4.69
N PHE A 152 -20.88 -2.69 -3.59
CA PHE A 152 -20.34 -3.08 -2.29
C PHE A 152 -19.69 -4.47 -2.31
N LEU A 153 -20.30 -5.41 -3.03
CA LEU A 153 -19.76 -6.75 -3.15
C LEU A 153 -18.47 -6.77 -4.00
N MET A 154 -18.44 -5.99 -5.08
CA MET A 154 -17.27 -5.88 -5.95
C MET A 154 -16.09 -5.23 -5.21
N GLU A 155 -16.34 -4.12 -4.52
CA GLU A 155 -15.33 -3.44 -3.70
C GLU A 155 -14.89 -4.29 -2.52
N GLY A 156 -15.81 -5.01 -1.89
CA GLY A 156 -15.48 -5.95 -0.84
C GLY A 156 -14.60 -7.11 -1.30
N GLN A 157 -14.84 -7.63 -2.51
CA GLN A 157 -13.98 -8.65 -3.11
C GLN A 157 -12.59 -8.11 -3.43
N ARG A 158 -12.49 -6.85 -3.92
CA ARG A 158 -11.20 -6.18 -4.13
C ARG A 158 -10.42 -6.09 -2.82
N ALA A 159 -11.03 -5.58 -1.77
CA ALA A 159 -10.42 -5.45 -0.45
C ALA A 159 -9.95 -6.80 0.13
N LEU A 160 -10.75 -7.86 -0.03
CA LEU A 160 -10.37 -9.20 0.42
C LEU A 160 -9.23 -9.79 -0.40
N ARG A 161 -9.18 -9.59 -1.72
CA ARG A 161 -8.06 -10.03 -2.57
C ARG A 161 -6.76 -9.38 -2.10
N THR A 162 -6.78 -8.09 -1.82
CA THR A 162 -5.61 -7.36 -1.31
C THR A 162 -5.20 -7.85 0.07
N ALA A 163 -6.14 -8.07 0.99
CA ALA A 163 -5.84 -8.64 2.30
C ALA A 163 -5.24 -10.06 2.21
N VAL A 164 -5.76 -10.90 1.30
CA VAL A 164 -5.21 -12.25 1.05
C VAL A 164 -3.81 -12.16 0.45
N LEU A 165 -3.57 -11.24 -0.49
CA LEU A 165 -2.26 -11.01 -1.08
C LEU A 165 -1.24 -10.65 0.00
N MET A 166 -1.55 -9.68 0.86
CA MET A 166 -0.66 -9.26 1.94
C MET A 166 -0.40 -10.37 2.95
N ARG A 167 -1.43 -11.14 3.31
CA ARG A 167 -1.27 -12.30 4.18
C ARG A 167 -0.41 -13.40 3.55
N HIS A 168 -0.57 -13.63 2.26
CA HIS A 168 0.26 -14.59 1.53
C HIS A 168 1.71 -14.11 1.47
N LEU A 169 1.92 -12.84 1.16
CA LEU A 169 3.25 -12.23 1.17
C LEU A 169 3.94 -12.39 2.52
N GLN A 170 3.22 -12.16 3.65
CA GLN A 170 3.79 -12.37 4.97
C GLN A 170 4.26 -13.81 5.17
N ARG A 171 3.45 -14.79 4.75
CA ARG A 171 3.85 -16.21 4.84
C ARG A 171 5.09 -16.53 4.02
N VAL A 172 5.19 -15.94 2.83
CA VAL A 172 6.39 -16.10 1.98
C VAL A 172 7.60 -15.48 2.65
N LEU A 173 7.47 -14.25 3.19
CA LEU A 173 8.55 -13.55 3.88
C LEU A 173 9.01 -14.32 5.13
N ASP A 174 8.08 -14.87 5.91
CA ASP A 174 8.40 -15.65 7.10
C ASP A 174 9.04 -17.03 6.77
N ALA A 175 8.82 -17.54 5.55
CA ALA A 175 9.41 -18.76 5.06
C ALA A 175 10.80 -18.56 4.41
N LEU A 176 11.18 -17.32 4.10
CA LEU A 176 12.52 -17.05 3.56
C LEU A 176 13.58 -17.34 4.62
N PRO A 177 14.67 -18.01 4.25
CA PRO A 177 15.78 -18.20 5.17
C PRO A 177 16.34 -16.84 5.55
N SER A 178 16.38 -16.55 6.86
CA SER A 178 16.98 -15.32 7.37
C SER A 178 18.45 -15.29 6.94
N GLY A 179 18.75 -14.42 5.99
CA GLY A 179 20.06 -14.33 5.40
C GLY A 179 21.15 -14.09 6.45
N SER A 180 22.19 -14.90 6.37
CA SER A 180 23.45 -14.71 7.05
C SER A 180 23.48 -14.96 8.55
N GLN A 181 23.21 -16.19 8.96
CA GLN A 181 24.08 -16.78 9.98
C GLN A 181 25.38 -17.20 9.27
N VAL A 182 26.27 -16.25 9.05
CA VAL A 182 27.69 -16.60 8.92
C VAL A 182 28.05 -17.22 10.25
N PRO A 183 28.45 -18.53 10.29
CA PRO A 183 28.95 -19.10 11.53
C PRO A 183 30.18 -18.28 11.90
N ARG A 184 30.09 -17.45 12.92
CA ARG A 184 31.29 -16.91 13.56
C ARG A 184 32.01 -18.13 14.13
N THR A 185 32.98 -18.61 13.43
CA THR A 185 33.94 -19.60 13.89
C THR A 185 34.72 -18.98 15.03
N SER A 186 34.14 -18.92 16.21
CA SER A 186 34.91 -18.80 17.42
C SER A 186 35.37 -20.22 17.76
N VAL A 187 36.63 -20.47 17.41
CA VAL A 187 37.40 -21.58 17.94
C VAL A 187 37.39 -21.46 19.46
N SER A 188 36.67 -22.28 20.13
CA SER A 188 36.94 -22.96 21.40
C SER A 188 35.66 -23.26 22.20
N SER A 189 35.66 -24.48 22.67
CA SER A 189 34.78 -25.15 23.65
C SER A 189 33.48 -25.77 23.11
N GLN A 190 33.49 -27.08 23.22
CA GLN A 190 32.40 -28.02 23.10
C GLN A 190 31.21 -27.55 23.96
N THR A 191 30.22 -26.96 23.31
CA THR A 191 28.90 -26.83 23.88
C THR A 191 27.94 -27.28 22.79
N ILE A 192 27.17 -28.31 23.09
CA ILE A 192 26.13 -28.86 22.24
C ILE A 192 25.21 -27.70 21.85
N PRO A 193 25.00 -27.42 20.56
CA PRO A 193 24.09 -26.36 20.17
C PRO A 193 22.67 -26.83 20.58
N VAL A 194 22.12 -26.22 21.62
CA VAL A 194 20.69 -26.24 21.84
C VAL A 194 20.11 -25.43 20.70
N VAL A 195 19.68 -26.09 19.65
CA VAL A 195 18.92 -25.51 18.55
C VAL A 195 17.59 -25.05 19.14
N SER A 196 17.59 -23.87 19.69
CA SER A 196 16.37 -23.13 19.94
C SER A 196 15.81 -22.78 18.56
N GLU A 197 14.86 -23.58 18.07
CA GLU A 197 14.01 -23.26 16.92
C GLU A 197 13.12 -22.04 17.26
N LYS A 198 13.70 -20.91 17.55
CA LYS A 198 13.00 -19.66 17.43
C LYS A 198 12.88 -19.41 15.91
N VAL A 199 11.72 -19.74 15.37
CA VAL A 199 11.33 -19.29 14.03
C VAL A 199 11.59 -17.79 13.98
N GLN A 200 12.67 -17.41 13.34
CA GLN A 200 13.05 -16.00 13.21
C GLN A 200 12.07 -15.38 12.23
N ARG A 201 11.18 -14.57 12.74
CA ARG A 201 10.21 -13.86 11.91
C ARG A 201 10.94 -12.86 11.01
N SER A 202 10.39 -12.65 9.82
CA SER A 202 10.87 -11.61 8.91
C SER A 202 10.84 -10.23 9.60
N ASN A 203 11.85 -9.41 9.33
CA ASN A 203 11.85 -7.99 9.71
C ASN A 203 10.88 -7.13 8.88
N ILE A 204 10.27 -7.72 7.85
CA ILE A 204 9.25 -7.09 7.02
C ILE A 204 7.88 -7.59 7.48
N VAL A 205 7.03 -6.68 7.91
CA VAL A 205 5.69 -6.98 8.41
C VAL A 205 4.64 -6.39 7.48
N THR A 206 3.72 -7.22 7.00
CA THR A 206 2.58 -6.79 6.19
C THR A 206 1.34 -6.61 7.06
N VAL A 207 0.66 -5.49 6.92
CA VAL A 207 -0.52 -5.15 7.71
C VAL A 207 -1.63 -4.66 6.79
N SER A 208 -2.82 -5.23 6.92
CA SER A 208 -4.03 -4.70 6.28
C SER A 208 -4.90 -4.03 7.33
N VAL A 209 -5.23 -2.77 7.13
CA VAL A 209 -5.99 -1.94 8.06
C VAL A 209 -7.25 -1.44 7.40
N SER A 210 -8.39 -1.59 8.07
CA SER A 210 -9.62 -0.93 7.68
C SER A 210 -9.92 0.20 8.66
N PRO A 211 -9.76 1.47 8.26
CA PRO A 211 -9.97 2.61 9.16
C PRO A 211 -11.47 2.91 9.40
N GLY A 212 -12.37 2.08 8.88
CA GLY A 212 -13.80 2.31 8.96
C GLY A 212 -14.35 3.10 7.77
N ILE A 213 -15.49 3.75 7.94
CA ILE A 213 -16.18 4.51 6.88
C ILE A 213 -15.88 6.01 7.07
N SER A 214 -15.10 6.58 6.15
CA SER A 214 -14.87 8.01 6.07
C SER A 214 -15.99 8.69 5.27
N ARG A 215 -16.52 9.80 5.78
CA ARG A 215 -17.51 10.60 5.06
C ARG A 215 -16.91 11.20 3.78
N ALA A 216 -15.71 11.71 3.85
CA ALA A 216 -15.04 12.35 2.71
C ALA A 216 -14.57 11.34 1.65
N ASP A 217 -13.90 10.27 2.08
CA ASP A 217 -13.23 9.37 1.13
C ASP A 217 -14.15 8.24 0.63
N VAL A 218 -15.10 7.80 1.46
CA VAL A 218 -15.96 6.66 1.12
C VAL A 218 -17.34 7.13 0.74
N VAL A 219 -18.01 7.92 1.60
CA VAL A 219 -19.42 8.30 1.35
C VAL A 219 -19.52 9.29 0.21
N ALA A 220 -18.71 10.34 0.19
CA ALA A 220 -18.74 11.33 -0.88
C ALA A 220 -18.42 10.70 -2.25
N SER A 221 -17.44 9.80 -2.29
CA SER A 221 -17.08 9.05 -3.49
C SER A 221 -18.22 8.18 -4.02
N LEU A 222 -18.96 7.49 -3.12
CA LEU A 222 -20.10 6.64 -3.51
C LEU A 222 -21.27 7.43 -4.12
N PHE A 223 -21.44 8.69 -3.73
CA PHE A 223 -22.50 9.56 -4.24
C PHE A 223 -22.04 10.54 -5.31
N ALA A 224 -20.84 10.33 -5.87
CA ALA A 224 -20.24 11.23 -6.85
C ALA A 224 -20.23 12.71 -6.41
N ALA A 225 -20.27 12.97 -5.12
CA ALA A 225 -20.35 14.33 -4.58
C ALA A 225 -19.09 15.17 -4.89
N ASP A 226 -18.00 14.51 -5.22
CA ASP A 226 -16.74 15.15 -5.61
C ASP A 226 -16.65 15.52 -7.09
N SER A 227 -17.51 14.98 -7.95
CA SER A 227 -17.40 15.17 -9.40
C SER A 227 -17.82 16.55 -9.91
N SER A 228 -18.53 17.35 -9.08
CA SER A 228 -19.01 18.68 -9.45
C SER A 228 -18.12 19.87 -9.05
N ARG A 229 -17.10 19.61 -8.24
CA ARG A 229 -16.11 20.63 -7.84
C ARG A 229 -14.74 20.07 -8.16
N GLY A 230 -14.07 20.54 -9.20
CA GLY A 230 -12.68 20.23 -9.59
C GLY A 230 -11.87 19.47 -8.55
N SER A 231 -12.34 18.31 -8.16
CA SER A 231 -11.92 17.56 -7.01
C SER A 231 -10.66 16.84 -7.39
N VAL A 232 -9.61 17.22 -6.74
CA VAL A 232 -8.34 16.52 -6.73
C VAL A 232 -8.58 15.14 -6.18
N SER A 233 -8.64 14.17 -7.07
CA SER A 233 -8.70 12.75 -6.69
C SER A 233 -7.39 12.37 -6.00
N TRP A 234 -7.36 12.41 -4.70
CA TRP A 234 -6.25 11.93 -3.86
C TRP A 234 -6.17 10.41 -3.91
N ARG A 235 -5.92 9.87 -5.09
CA ARG A 235 -5.56 8.47 -5.27
C ARG A 235 -4.04 8.30 -5.16
N GLY A 236 -3.47 8.96 -4.15
CA GLY A 236 -2.04 8.90 -3.88
C GLY A 236 -1.67 7.68 -3.02
N MET A 237 -0.51 7.15 -3.27
CA MET A 237 0.20 6.21 -2.42
C MET A 237 1.27 6.98 -1.65
N ILE A 238 1.49 6.60 -0.39
CA ILE A 238 2.50 7.19 0.48
C ILE A 238 3.60 6.16 0.71
N LEU A 239 4.81 6.55 0.44
CA LEU A 239 6.03 5.79 0.74
C LEU A 239 6.76 6.37 1.96
#